data_c7b970625963aa476cd197b0fb036f77
#
_entry.id   c7b970625963aa476cd197b0fb036f77
#
_cell.length_a   1.000
_cell.length_b   1.000
_cell.length_c   1.000
_cell.angle_alpha   90.00
_cell.angle_beta   90.00
_cell.angle_gamma   90.00
#
_symmetry.space_group_name_H-M   'P 1'
#
loop_
_entity.id
_entity.type
_entity.pdbx_description
1 polymer ?
#
loop_
_entity_poly.entity_id
_entity_poly.type
_entity_poly.pdbx_seq_one_letter_code
_entity_poly.pdbx_strand_id
1 'polypeptide(L)'
;MKKIAIASLIAVAAAAQAGGFVSYGVDQVTDRVSNQQSIAQYVRAGTTLGGFNLGLQNRNARTNDNQSMFNSLELTAGKTVFGINPFVGVGFDNGGNGAKPYEYGLVGANAGVKVGPGYAMAGAKTRVNWDSANPKQSVVFVSYDMPVISKVSVGLGVSQSYQDIQDRAVGLTVSVGF
;
A
#
# COMPACT_ATOMS: atom_id res chain seq x y z
N MET A 1 -2.63 -6.04 18.24
CA MET A 1 -2.86 -6.99 17.12
C MET A 1 -4.33 -7.31 16.86
N LYS A 2 -5.17 -7.65 17.85
CA LYS A 2 -6.59 -8.00 17.63
C LYS A 2 -7.43 -6.90 16.94
N LYS A 3 -7.20 -5.61 17.27
CA LYS A 3 -7.96 -4.49 16.65
C LYS A 3 -7.66 -4.29 15.16
N ILE A 4 -6.43 -4.56 14.72
CA ILE A 4 -6.03 -4.43 13.31
C ILE A 4 -6.62 -5.57 12.48
N ALA A 5 -6.65 -6.80 13.02
CA ALA A 5 -7.27 -7.93 12.34
C ALA A 5 -8.79 -7.72 12.14
N ILE A 6 -9.48 -7.11 13.11
CA ILE A 6 -10.91 -6.81 13.01
C ILE A 6 -11.17 -5.72 11.95
N ALA A 7 -10.36 -4.66 11.91
CA ALA A 7 -10.49 -3.61 10.91
C ALA A 7 -10.25 -4.14 9.48
N SER A 8 -9.27 -5.03 9.30
CA SER A 8 -9.02 -5.69 8.03
C SER A 8 -10.18 -6.60 7.59
N LEU A 9 -10.79 -7.35 8.51
CA LEU A 9 -11.95 -8.20 8.23
C LEU A 9 -13.20 -7.37 7.84
N ILE A 10 -13.44 -6.25 8.52
CA ILE A 10 -14.56 -5.35 8.20
C ILE A 10 -14.37 -4.73 6.81
N ALA A 11 -13.14 -4.32 6.47
CA ALA A 11 -12.83 -3.77 5.16
C ALA A 11 -13.01 -4.80 4.04
N VAL A 12 -12.63 -6.06 4.26
CA VAL A 12 -12.87 -7.17 3.33
C VAL A 12 -14.35 -7.39 3.08
N ALA A 13 -15.16 -7.42 4.14
CA ALA A 13 -16.60 -7.59 4.04
C ALA A 13 -17.29 -6.43 3.30
N ALA A 14 -16.88 -5.19 3.58
CA ALA A 14 -17.39 -4.00 2.89
C ALA A 14 -16.99 -3.97 1.41
N ALA A 15 -15.76 -4.34 1.07
CA ALA A 15 -15.29 -4.43 -0.31
C ALA A 15 -16.08 -5.48 -1.10
N ALA A 16 -16.35 -6.63 -0.51
CA ALA A 16 -17.12 -7.71 -1.14
C ALA A 16 -18.56 -7.30 -1.48
N GLN A 17 -19.21 -6.52 -0.61
CA GLN A 17 -20.59 -6.04 -0.85
C GLN A 17 -20.68 -4.92 -1.87
N ALA A 18 -19.63 -4.11 -2.03
CA ALA A 18 -19.63 -2.93 -2.89
C ALA A 18 -18.95 -3.17 -4.26
N GLY A 19 -18.59 -4.42 -4.61
CA GLY A 19 -17.90 -4.72 -5.86
C GLY A 19 -16.46 -4.23 -5.83
N GLY A 20 -15.70 -4.61 -4.81
CA GLY A 20 -14.31 -4.22 -4.62
C GLY A 20 -13.31 -5.34 -4.87
N PHE A 21 -12.12 -5.20 -4.32
CA PHE A 21 -11.07 -6.22 -4.34
C PHE A 21 -10.39 -6.36 -2.98
N VAL A 22 -9.79 -7.51 -2.76
CA VAL A 22 -8.82 -7.74 -1.69
C VAL A 22 -7.56 -8.33 -2.30
N SER A 23 -6.41 -7.87 -1.85
CA SER A 23 -5.13 -8.40 -2.27
C SER A 23 -4.20 -8.67 -1.10
N TYR A 24 -3.37 -9.68 -1.27
CA TYR A 24 -2.24 -10.00 -0.41
C TYR A 24 -0.96 -9.90 -1.23
N GLY A 25 0.07 -9.31 -0.67
CA GLY A 25 1.35 -9.19 -1.33
C GLY A 25 2.53 -9.32 -0.40
N VAL A 26 3.66 -9.66 -1.00
CA VAL A 26 4.96 -9.78 -0.33
C VAL A 26 5.99 -9.01 -1.14
N ASP A 27 6.68 -8.10 -0.48
CA ASP A 27 7.76 -7.30 -1.04
C ASP A 27 9.11 -7.72 -0.42
N GLN A 28 10.12 -7.88 -1.25
CA GLN A 28 11.50 -7.77 -0.80
C GLN A 28 11.87 -6.29 -0.79
N VAL A 29 12.24 -5.78 0.36
CA VAL A 29 12.60 -4.38 0.59
C VAL A 29 14.08 -4.28 0.86
N THR A 30 14.75 -3.36 0.18
CA THR A 30 16.17 -3.04 0.40
C THR A 30 16.28 -1.58 0.80
N ASP A 31 16.82 -1.33 1.99
CA ASP A 31 17.23 0.01 2.42
C ASP A 31 18.42 0.45 1.56
N ARG A 32 18.32 1.58 0.88
CA ARG A 32 19.31 2.05 -0.09
C ARG A 32 20.55 2.68 0.55
N VAL A 33 20.49 3.01 1.84
CA VAL A 33 21.60 3.60 2.60
C VAL A 33 22.44 2.50 3.24
N SER A 34 21.79 1.57 3.94
CA SER A 34 22.47 0.48 4.68
C SER A 34 22.63 -0.79 3.87
N ASN A 35 21.93 -0.93 2.71
CA ASN A 35 21.78 -2.17 1.94
C ASN A 35 21.15 -3.33 2.74
N GLN A 36 20.55 -3.02 3.89
CA GLN A 36 19.83 -4.01 4.68
C GLN A 36 18.58 -4.48 3.95
N GLN A 37 18.36 -5.79 3.94
CA GLN A 37 17.19 -6.40 3.32
C GLN A 37 16.15 -6.75 4.38
N SER A 38 14.89 -6.61 4.02
CA SER A 38 13.73 -6.99 4.83
C SER A 38 12.62 -7.55 3.94
N ILE A 39 11.69 -8.25 4.57
CA ILE A 39 10.48 -8.72 3.90
C ILE A 39 9.30 -7.96 4.46
N ALA A 40 8.51 -7.36 3.58
CA ALA A 40 7.24 -6.73 3.92
C ALA A 40 6.09 -7.55 3.37
N GLN A 41 5.07 -7.75 4.19
CA GLN A 41 3.79 -8.34 3.81
C GLN A 41 2.72 -7.27 3.90
N TYR A 42 1.75 -7.30 2.99
CA TYR A 42 0.64 -6.37 3.04
C TYR A 42 -0.68 -7.00 2.61
N VAL A 43 -1.73 -6.50 3.22
CA VAL A 43 -3.11 -6.73 2.79
C VAL A 43 -3.67 -5.40 2.32
N ARG A 44 -4.30 -5.40 1.16
CA ARG A 44 -5.02 -4.24 0.62
C ARG A 44 -6.47 -4.63 0.38
N ALA A 45 -7.36 -3.70 0.63
CA ALA A 45 -8.75 -3.79 0.20
C ALA A 45 -9.14 -2.48 -0.45
N GLY A 46 -9.97 -2.54 -1.46
CA GLY A 46 -10.46 -1.34 -2.14
C GLY A 46 -11.85 -1.53 -2.71
N THR A 47 -12.59 -0.44 -2.80
CA THR A 47 -13.92 -0.42 -3.40
C THR A 47 -14.21 0.97 -3.96
N THR A 48 -15.22 1.05 -4.82
CA THR A 48 -15.74 2.33 -5.32
C THR A 48 -17.14 2.56 -4.76
N LEU A 49 -17.31 3.67 -4.03
CA LEU A 49 -18.57 4.05 -3.42
C LEU A 49 -18.91 5.49 -3.79
N GLY A 50 -20.08 5.73 -4.40
CA GLY A 50 -20.52 7.06 -4.81
C GLY A 50 -19.57 7.77 -5.78
N GLY A 51 -18.81 7.01 -6.58
CA GLY A 51 -17.82 7.53 -7.52
C GLY A 51 -16.46 7.85 -6.88
N PHE A 52 -16.29 7.57 -5.59
CA PHE A 52 -15.01 7.66 -4.88
C PHE A 52 -14.36 6.29 -4.74
N ASN A 53 -13.06 6.22 -4.98
CA ASN A 53 -12.23 5.06 -4.74
C ASN A 53 -11.75 5.09 -3.29
N LEU A 54 -12.14 4.11 -2.52
CA LEU A 54 -11.72 3.94 -1.13
C LEU A 54 -10.70 2.81 -1.05
N GLY A 55 -9.62 3.00 -0.30
CA GLY A 55 -8.56 2.02 -0.13
C GLY A 55 -8.13 1.90 1.31
N LEU A 56 -7.87 0.66 1.74
CA LEU A 56 -7.24 0.32 3.01
C LEU A 56 -5.99 -0.52 2.72
N GLN A 57 -4.88 -0.21 3.35
CA GLN A 57 -3.67 -1.01 3.30
C GLN A 57 -3.14 -1.22 4.72
N ASN A 58 -2.90 -2.47 5.09
CA ASN A 58 -2.06 -2.83 6.23
C ASN A 58 -0.75 -3.42 5.69
N ARG A 59 0.39 -2.92 6.19
CA ARG A 59 1.72 -3.39 5.81
C ARG A 59 2.52 -3.73 7.06
N ASN A 60 3.10 -4.92 7.06
CA ASN A 60 4.03 -5.38 8.09
C ASN A 60 5.38 -5.65 7.44
N ALA A 61 6.45 -5.13 7.98
CA ALA A 61 7.79 -5.42 7.53
C ALA A 61 8.62 -6.02 8.68
N ARG A 62 9.47 -6.98 8.33
CA ARG A 62 10.43 -7.61 9.26
C ARG A 62 11.82 -7.54 8.67
N THR A 63 12.79 -7.17 9.47
CA THR A 63 14.20 -7.30 9.12
C THR A 63 14.63 -8.77 9.18
N ASN A 64 15.70 -9.12 8.45
CA ASN A 64 16.19 -10.50 8.37
C ASN A 64 16.64 -11.08 9.72
N ASP A 65 16.98 -10.23 10.68
CA ASP A 65 17.31 -10.61 12.07
C ASP A 65 16.07 -10.82 12.96
N ASN A 66 14.87 -10.69 12.42
CA ASN A 66 13.59 -10.79 13.13
C ASN A 66 13.39 -9.81 14.30
N GLN A 67 14.29 -8.85 14.48
CA GLN A 67 14.28 -7.99 15.67
C GLN A 67 13.41 -6.74 15.52
N SER A 68 13.12 -6.30 14.30
CA SER A 68 12.27 -5.14 14.09
C SER A 68 11.00 -5.48 13.33
N MET A 69 9.88 -5.16 13.93
CA MET A 69 8.57 -5.21 13.28
C MET A 69 8.07 -3.79 13.07
N PHE A 70 7.97 -3.42 11.82
CA PHE A 70 7.30 -2.22 11.38
C PHE A 70 5.87 -2.57 10.95
N ASN A 71 4.88 -1.82 11.40
CA ASN A 71 3.49 -2.03 11.02
C ASN A 71 2.85 -0.69 10.70
N SER A 72 2.30 -0.55 9.51
CA SER A 72 1.55 0.63 9.11
C SER A 72 0.15 0.28 8.63
N LEU A 73 -0.79 1.17 8.90
CA LEU A 73 -2.16 1.14 8.42
C LEU A 73 -2.44 2.43 7.67
N GLU A 74 -2.90 2.35 6.44
CA GLU A 74 -3.25 3.51 5.61
C GLU A 74 -4.70 3.39 5.13
N LEU A 75 -5.46 4.47 5.24
CA LEU A 75 -6.80 4.63 4.69
C LEU A 75 -6.76 5.77 3.68
N THR A 76 -7.27 5.54 2.47
CA THR A 76 -7.25 6.52 1.38
C THR A 76 -8.61 6.68 0.74
N ALA A 77 -8.87 7.89 0.23
CA ALA A 77 -10.03 8.22 -0.59
C ALA A 77 -9.59 9.06 -1.79
N GLY A 78 -10.07 8.73 -2.98
CA GLY A 78 -9.75 9.42 -4.21
C GLY A 78 -10.89 9.39 -5.21
N LYS A 79 -10.77 10.15 -6.29
CA LYS A 79 -11.74 10.14 -7.38
C LYS A 79 -11.01 10.19 -8.71
N THR A 80 -11.30 9.24 -9.59
CA THR A 80 -10.69 9.23 -10.92
C THR A 80 -11.27 10.36 -11.78
N VAL A 81 -10.37 11.20 -12.30
CA VAL A 81 -10.67 12.31 -13.21
C VAL A 81 -9.71 12.23 -14.38
N PHE A 82 -10.22 12.13 -15.60
CA PHE A 82 -9.42 12.01 -16.84
C PHE A 82 -8.37 10.87 -16.81
N GLY A 83 -8.71 9.73 -16.19
CA GLY A 83 -7.81 8.57 -16.10
C GLY A 83 -6.76 8.64 -14.99
N ILE A 84 -6.67 9.74 -14.27
CA ILE A 84 -5.82 9.91 -13.08
C ILE A 84 -6.70 9.83 -11.84
N ASN A 85 -6.24 9.14 -10.81
CA ASN A 85 -6.89 9.06 -9.52
C ASN A 85 -6.05 9.79 -8.46
N PRO A 86 -6.23 11.11 -8.27
CA PRO A 86 -5.72 11.79 -7.10
C PRO A 86 -6.41 11.26 -5.85
N PHE A 87 -5.67 11.14 -4.77
CA PHE A 87 -6.18 10.66 -3.49
C PHE A 87 -5.53 11.37 -2.31
N VAL A 88 -6.27 11.40 -1.22
CA VAL A 88 -5.80 11.81 0.10
C VAL A 88 -6.05 10.69 1.08
N GLY A 89 -5.41 10.72 2.23
CA GLY A 89 -5.60 9.69 3.25
C GLY A 89 -4.97 10.03 4.58
N VAL A 90 -5.11 9.08 5.48
CA VAL A 90 -4.47 9.09 6.80
C VAL A 90 -3.76 7.77 7.01
N GLY A 91 -2.67 7.80 7.75
CA GLY A 91 -1.90 6.63 8.09
C GLY A 91 -1.48 6.63 9.55
N PHE A 92 -1.27 5.45 10.04
CA PHE A 92 -0.70 5.16 11.36
C PHE A 92 0.50 4.23 11.18
N ASP A 93 1.57 4.52 11.89
CA ASP A 93 2.80 3.75 11.89
C ASP A 93 3.19 3.46 13.34
N ASN A 94 3.52 2.21 13.64
CA ASN A 94 3.92 1.85 15.00
C ASN A 94 5.35 2.24 15.35
N GLY A 95 6.05 2.91 14.45
CA GLY A 95 7.40 3.42 14.64
C GLY A 95 8.52 2.39 14.48
N GLY A 96 8.27 1.09 14.65
CA GLY A 96 9.29 0.04 14.60
C GLY A 96 10.50 0.29 15.52
N ASN A 97 11.32 -0.70 15.79
CA ASN A 97 12.62 -0.59 16.49
C ASN A 97 12.65 0.30 17.77
N GLY A 98 11.53 0.35 18.51
CA GLY A 98 11.43 1.18 19.71
C GLY A 98 11.15 2.66 19.45
N ALA A 99 10.97 3.08 18.20
CA ALA A 99 10.47 4.41 17.89
C ALA A 99 9.01 4.56 18.33
N LYS A 100 8.61 5.79 18.64
CA LYS A 100 7.22 6.05 19.05
C LYS A 100 6.26 5.90 17.88
N PRO A 101 5.05 5.35 18.12
CA PRO A 101 3.99 5.37 17.12
C PRO A 101 3.64 6.80 16.69
N TYR A 102 3.29 6.99 15.43
CA TYR A 102 2.90 8.30 14.90
C TYR A 102 1.83 8.17 13.83
N GLU A 103 1.12 9.27 13.63
CA GLU A 103 0.10 9.43 12.60
C GLU A 103 0.58 10.42 11.54
N TYR A 104 0.07 10.25 10.31
CA TYR A 104 0.41 11.12 9.18
C TYR A 104 -0.74 11.23 8.19
N GLY A 105 -0.77 12.33 7.45
CA GLY A 105 -1.58 12.45 6.26
C GLY A 105 -0.91 11.79 5.06
N LEU A 106 -1.70 11.51 4.02
CA LEU A 106 -1.26 11.03 2.73
C LEU A 106 -1.82 11.90 1.63
N VAL A 107 -1.00 12.20 0.65
CA VAL A 107 -1.44 12.79 -0.61
C VAL A 107 -0.72 12.08 -1.75
N GLY A 108 -1.43 11.80 -2.83
CA GLY A 108 -0.85 11.12 -3.96
C GLY A 108 -1.76 11.09 -5.18
N ALA A 109 -1.25 10.47 -6.23
CA ALA A 109 -2.03 10.17 -7.42
C ALA A 109 -1.52 8.87 -8.07
N ASN A 110 -2.41 8.17 -8.75
CA ASN A 110 -2.06 7.05 -9.61
C ASN A 110 -2.86 7.11 -10.92
N ALA A 111 -2.32 6.47 -11.92
CA ALA A 111 -2.98 6.25 -13.20
C ALA A 111 -2.67 4.85 -13.66
N GLY A 112 -3.58 4.27 -14.43
CA GLY A 112 -3.39 2.95 -14.97
C GLY A 112 -3.99 2.80 -16.36
N VAL A 113 -3.46 1.83 -17.10
CA VAL A 113 -3.85 1.54 -18.46
C VAL A 113 -3.85 0.04 -18.71
N LYS A 114 -4.78 -0.42 -19.52
CA LYS A 114 -4.79 -1.81 -19.97
C LYS A 114 -3.63 -2.05 -20.94
N VAL A 115 -2.81 -3.06 -20.66
CA VAL A 115 -1.66 -3.46 -21.48
C VAL A 115 -1.76 -4.97 -21.72
N GLY A 116 -2.03 -5.36 -22.95
CA GLY A 116 -2.26 -6.77 -23.29
C GLY A 116 -3.39 -7.38 -22.47
N PRO A 117 -3.19 -8.55 -21.83
CA PRO A 117 -4.20 -9.18 -20.97
C PRO A 117 -4.36 -8.52 -19.61
N GLY A 118 -3.38 -7.73 -19.18
CA GLY A 118 -3.31 -7.17 -17.83
C GLY A 118 -3.53 -5.66 -17.76
N TYR A 119 -3.19 -5.12 -16.60
CA TYR A 119 -3.36 -3.72 -16.27
C TYR A 119 -2.08 -3.18 -15.63
N ALA A 120 -1.48 -2.19 -16.26
CA ALA A 120 -0.31 -1.49 -15.74
C ALA A 120 -0.76 -0.25 -14.95
N MET A 121 -0.17 -0.02 -13.81
CA MET A 121 -0.44 1.13 -12.96
C MET A 121 0.87 1.79 -12.53
N ALA A 122 0.89 3.11 -12.52
CA ALA A 122 1.98 3.90 -11.95
C ALA A 122 1.41 4.99 -11.04
N GLY A 123 2.18 5.39 -10.04
CA GLY A 123 1.74 6.44 -9.13
C GLY A 123 2.84 6.93 -8.20
N ALA A 124 2.47 7.95 -7.44
CA ALA A 124 3.29 8.50 -6.38
C ALA A 124 2.42 8.90 -5.19
N LYS A 125 3.02 8.81 -4.00
CA LYS A 125 2.40 9.30 -2.76
C LYS A 125 3.46 9.91 -1.86
N THR A 126 3.05 10.85 -1.02
CA THR A 126 3.91 11.41 0.03
C THR A 126 3.18 11.44 1.36
N ARG A 127 3.94 11.24 2.44
CA ARG A 127 3.46 11.44 3.82
C ARG A 127 3.53 12.93 4.16
N VAL A 128 2.44 13.43 4.73
CA VAL A 128 2.34 14.77 5.29
C VAL A 128 2.30 14.59 6.82
N ASN A 129 3.44 14.80 7.46
CA ASN A 129 3.56 14.57 8.89
C ASN A 129 2.97 15.74 9.69
N TRP A 130 2.23 15.39 10.75
CA TRP A 130 1.71 16.38 11.71
C TRP A 130 2.82 16.92 12.63
N ASP A 131 3.83 16.08 12.89
CA ASP A 131 5.02 16.44 13.65
C ASP A 131 6.26 16.37 12.74
N SER A 132 7.04 17.44 12.71
CA SER A 132 8.25 17.54 11.90
C SER A 132 9.37 16.58 12.31
N ALA A 133 9.29 16.01 13.52
CA ALA A 133 10.21 14.98 13.99
C ALA A 133 9.94 13.59 13.38
N ASN A 134 8.77 13.39 12.80
CA ASN A 134 8.44 12.11 12.15
C ASN A 134 9.14 11.97 10.79
N PRO A 135 9.54 10.75 10.40
CA PRO A 135 10.22 10.51 9.14
C PRO A 135 9.37 10.92 7.94
N LYS A 136 9.94 11.68 7.03
CA LYS A 136 9.33 12.05 5.76
C LYS A 136 9.53 10.91 4.75
N GLN A 137 8.51 10.65 3.96
CA GLN A 137 8.58 9.64 2.91
C GLN A 137 7.76 10.04 1.70
N SER A 138 8.38 10.01 0.53
CA SER A 138 7.70 10.01 -0.76
C SER A 138 7.98 8.70 -1.47
N VAL A 139 6.98 8.11 -2.09
CA VAL A 139 7.08 6.81 -2.77
C VAL A 139 6.61 6.98 -4.20
N VAL A 140 7.40 6.48 -5.15
CA VAL A 140 6.94 6.22 -6.52
C VAL A 140 6.80 4.71 -6.71
N PHE A 141 5.83 4.30 -7.50
CA PHE A 141 5.59 2.88 -7.74
C PHE A 141 5.06 2.62 -9.15
N VAL A 142 5.37 1.42 -9.64
CA VAL A 142 4.80 0.85 -10.87
C VAL A 142 4.42 -0.58 -10.56
N SER A 143 3.27 -1.02 -11.08
CA SER A 143 2.83 -2.42 -11.01
C SER A 143 2.20 -2.87 -12.31
N TYR A 144 2.18 -4.18 -12.51
CA TYR A 144 1.44 -4.83 -13.57
C TYR A 144 0.69 -6.01 -12.99
N ASP A 145 -0.62 -6.02 -13.15
CA ASP A 145 -1.54 -7.04 -12.67
C ASP A 145 -2.11 -7.81 -13.86
N MET A 146 -1.94 -9.12 -13.87
CA MET A 146 -2.40 -10.02 -14.93
C MET A 146 -3.54 -10.92 -14.39
N PRO A 147 -4.71 -10.95 -15.04
CA PRO A 147 -5.76 -11.88 -14.68
C PRO A 147 -5.30 -13.32 -14.99
N VAL A 148 -5.50 -14.23 -14.04
CA VAL A 148 -5.16 -15.65 -14.19
C VAL A 148 -6.42 -16.47 -14.40
N ILE A 149 -7.45 -16.21 -13.59
CA ILE A 149 -8.79 -16.76 -13.75
C ILE A 149 -9.81 -15.66 -13.44
N SER A 150 -11.09 -15.90 -13.72
CA SER A 150 -12.15 -14.94 -13.41
C SER A 150 -12.00 -14.42 -11.96
N LYS A 151 -11.93 -13.09 -11.81
CA LYS A 151 -11.80 -12.38 -10.52
C LYS A 151 -10.47 -12.55 -9.77
N VAL A 152 -9.53 -13.37 -10.24
CA VAL A 152 -8.21 -13.52 -9.61
C VAL A 152 -7.13 -12.99 -10.53
N SER A 153 -6.26 -12.12 -10.01
CA SER A 153 -5.08 -11.62 -10.70
C SER A 153 -3.81 -11.82 -9.87
N VAL A 154 -2.69 -11.92 -10.58
CA VAL A 154 -1.35 -11.92 -10.00
C VAL A 154 -0.63 -10.69 -10.50
N GLY A 155 0.01 -9.96 -9.61
CA GLY A 155 0.72 -8.73 -9.91
C GLY A 155 2.19 -8.79 -9.55
N LEU A 156 2.98 -8.04 -10.31
CA LEU A 156 4.36 -7.71 -10.00
C LEU A 156 4.47 -6.20 -9.84
N GLY A 157 5.15 -5.74 -8.79
CA GLY A 157 5.34 -4.33 -8.54
C GLY A 157 6.75 -3.97 -8.13
N VAL A 158 7.13 -2.74 -8.42
CA VAL A 158 8.34 -2.12 -7.93
C VAL A 158 8.01 -0.77 -7.33
N SER A 159 8.67 -0.41 -6.25
CA SER A 159 8.55 0.92 -5.66
C SER A 159 9.89 1.42 -5.13
N GLN A 160 9.99 2.72 -5.05
CA GLN A 160 11.15 3.40 -4.49
C GLN A 160 10.71 4.56 -3.61
N SER A 161 11.25 4.59 -2.40
CA SER A 161 11.04 5.66 -1.44
C SER A 161 12.21 6.66 -1.47
N TYR A 162 11.90 7.89 -1.09
CA TYR A 162 12.80 9.04 -1.04
C TYR A 162 12.61 9.79 0.27
N GLN A 163 13.52 10.69 0.59
CA GLN A 163 13.62 11.50 1.79
C GLN A 163 14.27 10.72 2.94
N ASP A 164 13.67 10.74 4.15
CA ASP A 164 14.28 10.11 5.34
C ASP A 164 14.23 8.58 5.27
N ILE A 165 13.20 8.03 4.61
CA ILE A 165 13.08 6.59 4.35
C ILE A 165 13.43 6.35 2.87
N GLN A 166 14.52 5.62 2.62
CA GLN A 166 15.08 5.40 1.29
C GLN A 166 15.09 3.92 0.91
N ASP A 167 13.91 3.35 0.72
CA ASP A 167 13.74 1.95 0.36
C ASP A 167 13.55 1.75 -1.15
N ARG A 168 13.97 0.59 -1.64
CA ARG A 168 13.50 0.00 -2.89
C ARG A 168 12.78 -1.30 -2.57
N ALA A 169 11.62 -1.52 -3.17
CA ALA A 169 10.89 -2.77 -3.00
C ALA A 169 10.54 -3.39 -4.36
N VAL A 170 10.61 -4.71 -4.41
CA VAL A 170 10.11 -5.54 -5.51
C VAL A 170 9.18 -6.57 -4.90
N GLY A 171 7.98 -6.72 -5.43
CA GLY A 171 6.98 -7.54 -4.80
C GLY A 171 6.03 -8.24 -5.73
N LEU A 172 5.40 -9.28 -5.18
CA LEU A 172 4.35 -10.07 -5.81
C LEU A 172 3.04 -9.85 -5.06
N THR A 173 1.95 -9.83 -5.81
CA THR A 173 0.59 -9.64 -5.28
C THR A 173 -0.35 -10.67 -5.86
N VAL A 174 -1.26 -11.18 -5.06
CA VAL A 174 -2.44 -11.92 -5.51
C VAL A 174 -3.67 -11.11 -5.10
N SER A 175 -4.57 -10.88 -6.05
CA SER A 175 -5.77 -10.08 -5.84
C SER A 175 -7.02 -10.87 -6.23
N VAL A 176 -8.09 -10.68 -5.47
CA VAL A 176 -9.42 -11.26 -5.74
C VAL A 176 -10.42 -10.11 -5.82
N GLY A 177 -11.12 -10.01 -6.96
CA GLY A 177 -12.24 -9.09 -7.17
C GLY A 177 -13.59 -9.73 -6.78
N PHE A 178 -14.57 -8.92 -6.46
CA PHE A 178 -15.91 -9.34 -6.07
C PHE A 178 -16.99 -8.76 -6.98
#